data_927edbcea9cabebe35fb16aadbb7df78
#
_entry.id   927edbcea9cabebe35fb16aadbb7df78
#
_cell.length_a   1.000
_cell.length_b   1.000
_cell.length_c   1.000
_cell.angle_alpha   90.00
_cell.angle_beta   90.00
_cell.angle_gamma   90.00
#
_symmetry.space_group_name_H-M   'P 1'
#
loop_
_entity.id
_entity.type
_entity.pdbx_description
1 polymer ?
#
loop_
_entity_poly.entity_id
_entity_poly.type
_entity_poly.pdbx_seq_one_letter_code
_entity_poly.pdbx_strand_id
1 'polypeptide(L)'
;LFKELIKKFDNIDFEKIKNKVETKKIIFICGMPRSGTTLVEQILSSHPEVYGAGELLYLENSINKNFLENNIINRQKIIDLQSSSSENVFLDYFKCFDIYNLDKNIITDKTPQNFKWIGFIKIFFPNAKIILCQRNPKDNCVSLFKNDFPALTMNWSFDQEEIAEYYNEYHKLISFWKDKIPKDIYQLNYER
;
A
#
# COMPACT_ATOMS: atom_id res chain seq x y z
N LEU A 1 1.08 -9.20 12.17
CA LEU A 1 1.71 -8.47 11.06
C LEU A 1 1.85 -6.97 11.38
N PHE A 2 0.77 -6.22 11.75
CA PHE A 2 0.84 -4.75 11.87
C PHE A 2 1.81 -4.28 12.96
N LYS A 3 1.79 -4.89 14.15
CA LYS A 3 2.76 -4.61 15.22
C LYS A 3 4.20 -4.89 14.79
N GLU A 4 4.41 -5.94 14.00
CA GLU A 4 5.72 -6.28 13.45
C GLU A 4 6.20 -5.21 12.45
N LEU A 5 5.32 -4.74 11.56
CA LEU A 5 5.64 -3.66 10.62
C LEU A 5 6.09 -2.40 11.38
N ILE A 6 5.32 -1.94 12.36
CA ILE A 6 5.70 -0.79 13.19
C ILE A 6 7.09 -1.01 13.79
N LYS A 7 7.32 -2.14 14.46
CA LYS A 7 8.60 -2.45 15.10
C LYS A 7 9.79 -2.49 14.12
N LYS A 8 9.58 -3.04 12.93
CA LYS A 8 10.66 -3.19 11.93
C LYS A 8 11.01 -1.87 11.25
N PHE A 9 10.05 -0.97 11.09
CA PHE A 9 10.24 0.32 10.42
C PHE A 9 10.47 1.49 11.38
N ASP A 10 10.34 1.29 12.69
CA ASP A 10 10.47 2.36 13.68
C ASP A 10 11.77 3.16 13.56
N ASN A 11 12.90 2.48 13.39
CA ASN A 11 14.23 3.09 13.29
C ASN A 11 14.72 3.25 11.84
N ILE A 12 13.85 3.17 10.85
CA ILE A 12 14.21 3.41 9.44
C ILE A 12 14.13 4.91 9.17
N ASP A 13 15.23 5.46 8.68
CA ASP A 13 15.32 6.84 8.22
C ASP A 13 15.10 6.87 6.69
N PHE A 14 13.90 7.23 6.28
CA PHE A 14 13.52 7.27 4.88
C PHE A 14 14.24 8.36 4.08
N GLU A 15 14.77 9.42 4.72
CA GLU A 15 15.49 10.48 4.02
C GLU A 15 16.90 10.03 3.58
N LYS A 16 17.45 9.01 4.25
CA LYS A 16 18.75 8.42 3.88
C LYS A 16 18.67 7.41 2.75
N ILE A 17 17.48 6.99 2.35
CA ILE A 17 17.31 6.01 1.31
C ILE A 17 17.50 6.68 -0.05
N LYS A 18 18.67 6.44 -0.64
CA LYS A 18 19.04 6.95 -1.96
C LYS A 18 18.62 5.95 -3.05
N ASN A 19 17.34 5.85 -3.32
CA ASN A 19 16.90 5.10 -4.49
C ASN A 19 16.85 6.06 -5.69
N LYS A 20 17.63 5.77 -6.73
CA LYS A 20 17.77 6.63 -7.93
C LYS A 20 16.94 6.12 -9.12
N VAL A 21 16.06 5.17 -8.92
CA VAL A 21 15.27 4.66 -10.03
C VAL A 21 14.26 5.73 -10.45
N GLU A 22 14.51 6.39 -11.57
CA GLU A 22 13.51 7.21 -12.25
C GLU A 22 12.44 6.29 -12.82
N THR A 23 11.36 6.20 -12.11
CA THR A 23 10.20 5.42 -12.54
C THR A 23 9.09 6.33 -13.04
N LYS A 24 8.17 5.79 -13.84
CA LYS A 24 6.89 6.44 -14.11
C LYS A 24 6.27 6.91 -12.79
N LYS A 25 5.52 7.99 -12.81
CA LYS A 25 4.85 8.50 -11.61
C LYS A 25 3.78 7.51 -11.17
N ILE A 26 3.94 6.94 -9.99
CA ILE A 26 2.99 5.98 -9.42
C ILE A 26 2.20 6.67 -8.30
N ILE A 27 0.89 6.46 -8.31
CA ILE A 27 -0.01 6.85 -7.23
C ILE A 27 -0.57 5.56 -6.61
N PHE A 28 -0.21 5.29 -5.37
CA PHE A 28 -0.79 4.19 -4.60
C PHE A 28 -2.07 4.66 -3.92
N ILE A 29 -3.18 3.97 -4.20
CA ILE A 29 -4.48 4.25 -3.58
C ILE A 29 -4.79 3.11 -2.64
N CYS A 30 -4.76 3.37 -1.35
CA CYS A 30 -4.93 2.36 -0.32
C CYS A 30 -5.84 2.83 0.82
N GLY A 31 -6.16 1.93 1.72
CA GLY A 31 -7.04 2.14 2.88
C GLY A 31 -7.73 0.85 3.27
N MET A 32 -8.60 0.91 4.27
CA MET A 32 -9.44 -0.26 4.56
C MET A 32 -10.22 -0.66 3.31
N PRO A 33 -10.42 -1.95 3.04
CA PRO A 33 -11.37 -2.35 2.02
C PRO A 33 -12.74 -1.69 2.29
N ARG A 34 -13.47 -1.33 1.25
CA ARG A 34 -14.76 -0.60 1.33
C ARG A 34 -14.65 0.87 1.78
N SER A 35 -13.46 1.47 1.74
CA SER A 35 -13.26 2.91 2.06
C SER A 35 -13.36 3.85 0.85
N GLY A 36 -13.79 3.36 -0.32
CA GLY A 36 -14.00 4.18 -1.51
C GLY A 36 -12.79 4.24 -2.46
N THR A 37 -11.78 3.39 -2.29
CA THR A 37 -10.57 3.35 -3.14
C THR A 37 -10.87 3.22 -4.63
N THR A 38 -11.87 2.42 -5.00
CA THR A 38 -12.27 2.23 -6.42
C THR A 38 -12.83 3.51 -7.03
N LEU A 39 -13.68 4.25 -6.29
CA LEU A 39 -14.21 5.53 -6.78
C LEU A 39 -13.08 6.55 -6.99
N VAL A 40 -12.14 6.61 -6.05
CA VAL A 40 -10.99 7.52 -6.15
C VAL A 40 -10.14 7.18 -7.37
N GLU A 41 -9.89 5.91 -7.65
CA GLU A 41 -9.17 5.51 -8.86
C GLU A 41 -9.93 5.89 -10.12
N GLN A 42 -11.24 5.67 -10.18
CA GLN A 42 -12.06 6.04 -11.34
C GLN A 42 -12.03 7.54 -11.61
N ILE A 43 -12.10 8.36 -10.55
CA ILE A 43 -11.98 9.82 -10.68
C ILE A 43 -10.61 10.19 -11.24
N LEU A 44 -9.53 9.64 -10.71
CA LEU A 44 -8.17 9.94 -11.18
C LEU A 44 -7.95 9.45 -12.62
N SER A 45 -8.41 8.27 -12.95
CA SER A 45 -8.25 7.68 -14.29
C SER A 45 -9.12 8.33 -15.36
N SER A 46 -10.06 9.21 -14.98
CA SER A 46 -10.76 10.08 -15.96
C SER A 46 -9.84 11.15 -16.57
N HIS A 47 -8.70 11.42 -15.93
CA HIS A 47 -7.69 12.32 -16.47
C HIS A 47 -6.90 11.63 -17.60
N PRO A 48 -6.67 12.29 -18.76
CA PRO A 48 -6.03 11.67 -19.93
C PRO A 48 -4.61 11.14 -19.67
N GLU A 49 -3.88 11.75 -18.74
CA GLU A 49 -2.51 11.35 -18.38
C GLU A 49 -2.44 10.19 -17.38
N VAL A 50 -3.58 9.75 -16.82
CA VAL A 50 -3.61 8.75 -15.75
C VAL A 50 -4.15 7.43 -16.27
N TYR A 51 -3.44 6.35 -15.97
CA TYR A 51 -3.88 4.98 -16.19
C TYR A 51 -4.28 4.32 -14.86
N GLY A 52 -5.54 3.88 -14.78
CA GLY A 52 -6.04 3.10 -13.66
C GLY A 52 -5.68 1.63 -13.83
N ALA A 53 -4.68 1.15 -13.09
CA ALA A 53 -4.22 -0.25 -13.23
C ALA A 53 -5.00 -1.24 -12.35
N GLY A 54 -5.89 -0.75 -11.49
CA GLY A 54 -6.65 -1.59 -10.57
C GLY A 54 -5.80 -2.17 -9.45
N GLU A 55 -6.15 -3.39 -9.01
CA GLU A 55 -5.44 -4.07 -7.92
C GLU A 55 -4.26 -4.88 -8.45
N LEU A 56 -3.05 -4.36 -8.19
CA LEU A 56 -1.81 -4.98 -8.61
C LEU A 56 -1.20 -5.78 -7.44
N LEU A 57 -1.25 -7.10 -7.52
CA LEU A 57 -0.69 -7.98 -6.48
C LEU A 57 0.83 -8.09 -6.53
N TYR A 58 1.48 -7.46 -7.49
CA TYR A 58 2.94 -7.56 -7.69
C TYR A 58 3.75 -7.03 -6.51
N LEU A 59 3.30 -5.94 -5.86
CA LEU A 59 3.97 -5.38 -4.70
C LEU A 59 3.97 -6.38 -3.53
N GLU A 60 2.80 -6.87 -3.16
CA GLU A 60 2.66 -7.85 -2.07
C GLU A 60 3.42 -9.13 -2.36
N ASN A 61 3.32 -9.66 -3.59
CA ASN A 61 4.04 -10.87 -4.00
C ASN A 61 5.57 -10.67 -3.92
N SER A 62 6.09 -9.52 -4.37
CA SER A 62 7.52 -9.20 -4.30
C SER A 62 7.98 -9.08 -2.85
N ILE A 63 7.19 -8.46 -1.99
CA ILE A 63 7.51 -8.33 -0.55
C ILE A 63 7.50 -9.71 0.11
N ASN A 64 6.47 -10.51 -0.12
CA ASN A 64 6.36 -11.85 0.45
C ASN A 64 7.55 -12.73 0.05
N LYS A 65 7.92 -12.71 -1.22
CA LYS A 65 9.03 -13.51 -1.76
C LYS A 65 10.39 -13.09 -1.20
N ASN A 66 10.64 -11.79 -1.08
CA ASN A 66 11.99 -11.28 -0.82
C ASN A 66 12.24 -10.90 0.63
N PHE A 67 11.21 -10.51 1.39
CA PHE A 67 11.36 -9.94 2.73
C PHE A 67 10.67 -10.72 3.84
N LEU A 68 9.74 -11.63 3.52
CA LEU A 68 9.12 -12.49 4.51
C LEU A 68 9.81 -13.85 4.57
N GLU A 69 10.06 -14.30 5.79
CA GLU A 69 10.51 -15.64 6.11
C GLU A 69 9.55 -16.19 7.18
N ASN A 70 8.84 -17.27 6.88
CA ASN A 70 7.80 -17.83 7.77
C ASN A 70 6.77 -16.77 8.22
N ASN A 71 6.33 -15.91 7.31
CA ASN A 71 5.42 -14.77 7.58
C ASN A 71 5.97 -13.69 8.53
N ILE A 72 7.28 -13.69 8.80
CA ILE A 72 7.96 -12.70 9.62
C ILE A 72 8.83 -11.83 8.72
N ILE A 73 8.75 -10.51 8.90
CA ILE A 73 9.57 -9.57 8.13
C ILE A 73 11.03 -9.63 8.57
N ASN A 74 11.92 -9.94 7.64
CA ASN A 74 13.35 -9.92 7.88
C ASN A 74 13.88 -8.48 7.82
N ARG A 75 14.14 -7.91 9.02
CA ARG A 75 14.62 -6.53 9.14
C ARG A 75 15.98 -6.30 8.50
N GLN A 76 16.88 -7.28 8.56
CA GLN A 76 18.23 -7.13 7.99
C GLN A 76 18.14 -6.90 6.49
N LYS A 77 17.27 -7.61 5.80
CA LYS A 77 17.03 -7.39 4.37
C LYS A 77 16.53 -5.98 4.05
N ILE A 78 15.73 -5.34 4.95
CA ILE A 78 15.30 -3.96 4.78
C ILE A 78 16.49 -3.00 4.96
N ILE A 79 17.35 -3.26 5.94
CA ILE A 79 18.55 -2.43 6.19
C ILE A 79 19.53 -2.55 5.02
N ASP A 80 19.74 -3.74 4.51
CA ASP A 80 20.64 -4.02 3.40
C ASP A 80 20.21 -3.27 2.11
N LEU A 81 18.92 -2.99 1.95
CA LEU A 81 18.42 -2.16 0.85
C LEU A 81 18.92 -0.70 0.89
N GLN A 82 19.31 -0.21 2.07
CA GLN A 82 19.89 1.16 2.17
C GLN A 82 21.27 1.24 1.54
N SER A 83 21.97 0.12 1.41
CA SER A 83 23.36 0.03 0.94
C SER A 83 23.53 -0.60 -0.44
N SER A 84 22.53 -1.33 -0.95
CA SER A 84 22.58 -2.03 -2.24
C SER A 84 21.53 -1.53 -3.22
N SER A 85 21.82 -1.64 -4.52
CA SER A 85 20.82 -1.37 -5.56
C SER A 85 19.68 -2.39 -5.49
N SER A 86 18.51 -1.93 -5.09
CA SER A 86 17.30 -2.73 -4.92
C SER A 86 16.55 -3.01 -6.24
N GLU A 87 17.15 -2.65 -7.38
CA GLU A 87 16.52 -2.70 -8.70
C GLU A 87 15.95 -4.09 -9.04
N ASN A 88 16.67 -5.15 -8.69
CA ASN A 88 16.26 -6.51 -9.00
C ASN A 88 15.04 -7.02 -8.23
N VAL A 89 14.75 -6.45 -7.07
CA VAL A 89 13.68 -6.94 -6.18
C VAL A 89 12.29 -6.63 -6.75
N PHE A 90 12.17 -5.53 -7.49
CA PHE A 90 10.91 -5.07 -8.06
C PHE A 90 10.87 -5.07 -9.59
N LEU A 91 11.81 -5.76 -10.25
CA LEU A 91 11.79 -5.93 -11.69
C LEU A 91 10.44 -6.48 -12.18
N ASP A 92 9.86 -7.41 -11.43
CA ASP A 92 8.57 -8.00 -11.79
C ASP A 92 7.42 -6.98 -11.67
N TYR A 93 7.49 -6.06 -10.70
CA TYR A 93 6.54 -4.97 -10.57
C TYR A 93 6.66 -3.98 -11.74
N PHE A 94 7.89 -3.63 -12.15
CA PHE A 94 8.10 -2.75 -13.29
C PHE A 94 7.74 -3.38 -14.62
N LYS A 95 8.03 -4.68 -14.81
CA LYS A 95 7.62 -5.42 -16.01
C LYS A 95 6.11 -5.44 -16.22
N CYS A 96 5.30 -5.36 -15.15
CA CYS A 96 3.86 -5.28 -15.35
C CYS A 96 3.45 -4.01 -16.11
N PHE A 97 4.17 -2.90 -15.97
CA PHE A 97 3.88 -1.66 -16.71
C PHE A 97 4.26 -1.75 -18.18
N ASP A 98 5.29 -2.51 -18.52
CA ASP A 98 5.67 -2.76 -19.91
C ASP A 98 4.62 -3.63 -20.62
N ILE A 99 4.02 -4.59 -19.91
CA ILE A 99 2.95 -5.45 -20.44
C ILE A 99 1.72 -4.62 -20.84
N TYR A 100 1.41 -3.55 -20.09
CA TYR A 100 0.26 -2.70 -20.39
C TYR A 100 0.53 -1.67 -21.50
N ASN A 101 1.75 -1.64 -22.06
CA ASN A 101 2.17 -0.75 -23.17
C ASN A 101 1.65 0.69 -23.00
N LEU A 102 1.96 1.30 -21.83
CA LEU A 102 1.30 2.51 -21.37
C LEU A 102 1.97 3.76 -21.92
N ASP A 103 1.29 4.46 -22.80
CA ASP A 103 1.67 5.81 -23.24
C ASP A 103 1.45 6.89 -22.17
N LYS A 104 0.76 6.53 -21.07
CA LYS A 104 0.41 7.47 -20.01
C LYS A 104 1.54 7.67 -19.01
N ASN A 105 1.66 8.91 -18.51
CA ASN A 105 2.76 9.31 -17.64
C ASN A 105 2.56 8.91 -16.17
N ILE A 106 1.30 8.70 -15.76
CA ILE A 106 0.92 8.43 -14.37
C ILE A 106 0.14 7.11 -14.32
N ILE A 107 0.48 6.26 -13.36
CA ILE A 107 -0.18 4.98 -13.15
C ILE A 107 -0.73 4.95 -11.73
N THR A 108 -1.93 4.41 -11.55
CA THR A 108 -2.43 4.11 -10.20
C THR A 108 -2.30 2.62 -9.89
N ASP A 109 -1.89 2.30 -8.68
CA ASP A 109 -2.04 0.98 -8.06
C ASP A 109 -3.07 1.11 -6.95
N LYS A 110 -4.28 0.62 -7.22
CA LYS A 110 -5.39 0.68 -6.28
C LYS A 110 -5.58 -0.67 -5.61
N THR A 111 -4.62 -1.08 -4.80
CA THR A 111 -4.74 -2.24 -3.92
C THR A 111 -5.02 -1.74 -2.49
N PRO A 112 -6.27 -1.91 -1.98
CA PRO A 112 -6.64 -1.34 -0.69
C PRO A 112 -5.66 -1.71 0.42
N GLN A 113 -5.25 -2.96 0.49
CA GLN A 113 -4.35 -3.47 1.53
C GLN A 113 -2.88 -3.02 1.39
N ASN A 114 -2.50 -2.26 0.37
CA ASN A 114 -1.16 -1.69 0.25
C ASN A 114 -0.80 -0.72 1.39
N PHE A 115 -1.76 -0.33 2.21
CA PHE A 115 -1.47 0.40 3.46
C PHE A 115 -0.51 -0.36 4.39
N LYS A 116 -0.48 -1.68 4.32
CA LYS A 116 0.48 -2.51 5.06
C LYS A 116 1.91 -2.22 4.60
N TRP A 117 2.09 -1.98 3.33
CA TRP A 117 3.36 -1.92 2.64
C TRP A 117 3.90 -0.51 2.40
N ILE A 118 3.32 0.52 3.03
CA ILE A 118 3.71 1.93 2.85
C ILE A 118 5.21 2.15 3.06
N GLY A 119 5.82 1.50 4.05
CA GLY A 119 7.27 1.58 4.26
C GLY A 119 8.08 1.05 3.09
N PHE A 120 7.67 -0.06 2.50
CA PHE A 120 8.30 -0.61 1.30
C PHE A 120 8.05 0.28 0.08
N ILE A 121 6.81 0.78 -0.09
CA ILE A 121 6.49 1.75 -1.15
C ILE A 121 7.47 2.93 -1.07
N LYS A 122 7.70 3.49 0.11
CA LYS A 122 8.60 4.63 0.27
C LYS A 122 10.06 4.31 -0.05
N ILE A 123 10.52 3.09 0.26
CA ILE A 123 11.87 2.64 -0.07
C ILE A 123 12.07 2.48 -1.57
N PHE A 124 11.11 1.83 -2.26
CA PHE A 124 11.27 1.44 -3.66
C PHE A 124 10.78 2.48 -4.64
N PHE A 125 9.81 3.28 -4.23
CA PHE A 125 9.16 4.33 -5.04
C PHE A 125 9.20 5.66 -4.29
N PRO A 126 10.39 6.26 -4.05
CA PRO A 126 10.53 7.42 -3.19
C PRO A 126 9.72 8.64 -3.66
N ASN A 127 9.45 8.71 -4.96
CA ASN A 127 8.65 9.78 -5.58
C ASN A 127 7.14 9.44 -5.69
N ALA A 128 6.74 8.23 -5.33
CA ALA A 128 5.34 7.83 -5.37
C ALA A 128 4.50 8.65 -4.40
N LYS A 129 3.26 8.92 -4.81
CA LYS A 129 2.25 9.53 -3.93
C LYS A 129 1.33 8.46 -3.40
N ILE A 130 0.91 8.63 -2.15
CA ILE A 130 0.03 7.69 -1.47
C ILE A 130 -1.26 8.42 -1.13
N ILE A 131 -2.36 7.93 -1.67
CA ILE A 131 -3.71 8.39 -1.31
C ILE A 131 -4.27 7.37 -0.33
N LEU A 132 -4.47 7.81 0.90
CA LEU A 132 -5.07 7.01 1.95
C LEU A 132 -6.56 7.34 2.05
N CYS A 133 -7.39 6.45 1.53
CA CYS A 133 -8.83 6.58 1.60
C CYS A 133 -9.33 6.23 3.01
N GLN A 134 -10.10 7.12 3.57
CA GLN A 134 -10.73 6.94 4.87
C GLN A 134 -12.25 7.09 4.76
N ARG A 135 -12.95 6.31 5.53
CA ARG A 135 -14.40 6.33 5.65
C ARG A 135 -14.80 6.31 7.12
N ASN A 136 -16.02 6.72 7.46
CA ASN A 136 -16.55 6.56 8.81
C ASN A 136 -16.31 5.11 9.29
N PRO A 137 -15.71 4.89 10.46
CA PRO A 137 -15.37 3.55 10.95
C PRO A 137 -16.57 2.60 11.00
N LYS A 138 -17.72 3.09 11.49
CA LYS A 138 -18.94 2.27 11.60
C LYS A 138 -19.44 1.84 10.22
N ASP A 139 -19.52 2.79 9.28
CA ASP A 139 -20.00 2.50 7.92
C ASP A 139 -19.04 1.59 7.16
N ASN A 140 -17.75 1.72 7.40
CA ASN A 140 -16.74 0.84 6.82
C ASN A 140 -16.87 -0.58 7.38
N CYS A 141 -16.93 -0.75 8.71
CA CYS A 141 -17.09 -2.05 9.36
C CYS A 141 -18.41 -2.74 8.96
N VAL A 142 -19.53 -2.01 8.94
CA VAL A 142 -20.80 -2.55 8.47
C VAL A 142 -20.72 -2.97 7.00
N SER A 143 -20.05 -2.17 6.17
CA SER A 143 -19.88 -2.54 4.74
C SER A 143 -18.99 -3.77 4.58
N LEU A 144 -17.98 -3.97 5.43
CA LEU A 144 -17.16 -5.17 5.44
C LEU A 144 -17.99 -6.40 5.84
N PHE A 145 -18.73 -6.32 6.94
CA PHE A 145 -19.52 -7.42 7.47
C PHE A 145 -20.63 -7.89 6.51
N LYS A 146 -21.22 -6.95 5.76
CA LYS A 146 -22.32 -7.25 4.81
C LYS A 146 -21.87 -7.86 3.48
N ASN A 147 -20.57 -7.82 3.18
CA ASN A 147 -20.06 -8.32 1.90
C ASN A 147 -19.39 -9.67 2.09
N ASP A 148 -19.69 -10.60 1.20
CA ASP A 148 -18.99 -11.86 1.10
C ASP A 148 -17.71 -11.65 0.26
N PHE A 149 -16.56 -11.88 0.87
CA PHE A 149 -15.29 -11.78 0.19
C PHE A 149 -14.77 -13.18 -0.14
N PRO A 150 -14.58 -13.51 -1.43
CA PRO A 150 -14.16 -14.85 -1.83
C PRO A 150 -12.71 -15.19 -1.43
N ALA A 151 -11.98 -14.24 -0.92
CA ALA A 151 -10.57 -14.42 -0.59
C ALA A 151 -10.39 -14.92 0.86
N LEU A 152 -9.74 -16.06 1.01
CA LEU A 152 -9.30 -16.60 2.31
C LEU A 152 -8.48 -15.61 3.16
N THR A 153 -7.96 -14.55 2.53
CA THR A 153 -7.17 -13.50 3.17
C THR A 153 -7.99 -12.50 3.99
N MET A 154 -9.34 -12.56 3.92
CA MET A 154 -10.24 -11.65 4.62
C MET A 154 -11.21 -12.39 5.57
N ASN A 155 -10.83 -13.54 6.11
CA ASN A 155 -11.67 -14.32 7.02
C ASN A 155 -12.13 -13.51 8.24
N TRP A 156 -11.32 -12.57 8.70
CA TRP A 156 -11.67 -11.63 9.77
C TRP A 156 -12.88 -10.74 9.45
N SER A 157 -13.32 -10.64 8.19
CA SER A 157 -14.49 -9.82 7.82
C SER A 157 -15.84 -10.48 8.10
N PHE A 158 -15.86 -11.75 8.51
CA PHE A 158 -17.07 -12.48 8.82
C PHE A 158 -17.50 -12.40 10.29
N ASP A 159 -16.64 -11.82 11.14
CA ASP A 159 -16.90 -11.62 12.56
C ASP A 159 -16.74 -10.16 12.95
N GLN A 160 -17.70 -9.62 13.74
CA GLN A 160 -17.71 -8.20 14.09
C GLN A 160 -16.60 -7.83 15.06
N GLU A 161 -16.22 -8.73 15.96
CA GLU A 161 -15.11 -8.49 16.91
C GLU A 161 -13.77 -8.51 16.17
N GLU A 162 -13.58 -9.47 15.26
CA GLU A 162 -12.39 -9.54 14.42
C GLU A 162 -12.25 -8.32 13.49
N ILE A 163 -13.36 -7.81 12.92
CA ILE A 163 -13.37 -6.56 12.15
C ILE A 163 -12.91 -5.39 13.02
N ALA A 164 -13.44 -5.28 14.25
CA ALA A 164 -13.09 -4.20 15.16
C ALA A 164 -11.61 -4.27 15.58
N GLU A 165 -11.11 -5.46 15.87
CA GLU A 165 -9.69 -5.69 16.19
C GLU A 165 -8.79 -5.31 15.00
N TYR A 166 -9.13 -5.78 13.80
CA TYR A 166 -8.37 -5.47 12.59
C TYR A 166 -8.37 -3.96 12.31
N TYR A 167 -9.52 -3.30 12.48
CA TYR A 167 -9.64 -1.85 12.29
C TYR A 167 -8.77 -1.07 13.30
N ASN A 168 -8.74 -1.49 14.56
CA ASN A 168 -7.92 -0.86 15.58
C ASN A 168 -6.41 -1.02 15.27
N GLU A 169 -5.98 -2.19 14.85
CA GLU A 169 -4.58 -2.43 14.46
C GLU A 169 -4.22 -1.67 13.17
N TYR A 170 -5.13 -1.60 12.18
CA TYR A 170 -5.00 -0.75 11.02
C TYR A 170 -4.79 0.72 11.43
N HIS A 171 -5.62 1.24 12.33
CA HIS A 171 -5.53 2.64 12.76
C HIS A 171 -4.18 2.96 13.42
N LYS A 172 -3.64 2.04 14.24
CA LYS A 172 -2.31 2.18 14.84
C LYS A 172 -1.21 2.24 13.77
N LEU A 173 -1.28 1.35 12.78
CA LEU A 173 -0.31 1.31 11.69
C LEU A 173 -0.37 2.58 10.83
N ILE A 174 -1.57 3.06 10.52
CA ILE A 174 -1.75 4.30 9.75
C ILE A 174 -1.23 5.51 10.51
N SER A 175 -1.51 5.60 11.81
CA SER A 175 -0.96 6.68 12.65
C SER A 175 0.57 6.68 12.62
N PHE A 176 1.18 5.51 12.74
CA PHE A 176 2.63 5.35 12.62
C PHE A 176 3.16 5.86 11.27
N TRP A 177 2.55 5.48 10.14
CA TRP A 177 2.99 5.95 8.82
C TRP A 177 2.82 7.45 8.64
N LYS A 178 1.72 8.01 9.14
CA LYS A 178 1.48 9.47 9.09
C LYS A 178 2.52 10.26 9.85
N ASP A 179 2.97 9.74 10.98
CA ASP A 179 4.04 10.38 11.77
C ASP A 179 5.40 10.26 11.09
N LYS A 180 5.67 9.12 10.45
CA LYS A 180 6.96 8.83 9.79
C LYS A 180 7.16 9.55 8.45
N ILE A 181 6.12 9.65 7.63
CA ILE A 181 6.20 10.19 6.26
C ILE A 181 5.00 11.10 5.94
N PRO A 182 4.76 12.16 6.73
CA PRO A 182 3.55 13.00 6.62
C PRO A 182 3.41 13.68 5.25
N LYS A 183 4.52 13.98 4.58
CA LYS A 183 4.53 14.70 3.29
C LYS A 183 4.12 13.84 2.09
N ASP A 184 4.16 12.53 2.22
CA ASP A 184 3.93 11.59 1.11
C ASP A 184 2.54 10.97 1.15
N ILE A 185 1.80 11.12 2.26
CA ILE A 185 0.47 10.56 2.45
C ILE A 185 -0.59 11.66 2.37
N TYR A 186 -1.40 11.60 1.31
CA TYR A 186 -2.60 12.41 1.19
C TYR A 186 -3.81 11.66 1.76
N GLN A 187 -4.43 12.23 2.79
CA GLN A 187 -5.63 11.64 3.38
C GLN A 187 -6.87 12.14 2.65
N LEU A 188 -7.68 11.22 2.18
CA LEU A 188 -8.94 11.53 1.52
C LEU A 188 -10.09 10.92 2.32
N ASN A 189 -10.98 11.77 2.83
CA ASN A 189 -12.19 11.34 3.50
C ASN A 189 -13.30 11.16 2.46
N TYR A 190 -13.83 9.94 2.37
CA TYR A 190 -14.84 9.57 1.38
C TYR A 190 -16.17 10.34 1.53
N GLU A 191 -16.48 10.79 2.73
CA GLU A 191 -17.77 11.41 3.08
C GLU A 191 -17.71 12.94 3.18
N ARG A 192 -16.65 13.57 2.67
CA ARG A 192 -16.49 15.03 2.70
C ARG A 192 -16.29 15.63 1.34
#